data_da0626f907c74a9ecb36f01d8f6bc7d7
#
_entry.id   da0626f907c74a9ecb36f01d8f6bc7d7
#
_cell.length_a   1.000
_cell.length_b   1.000
_cell.length_c   1.000
_cell.angle_alpha   90.00
_cell.angle_beta   90.00
_cell.angle_gamma   90.00
#
_symmetry.space_group_name_H-M   'P 1'
#
loop_
_entity.id
_entity.type
_entity.pdbx_description
1 polymer ?
#
loop_
_entity_poly.entity_id
_entity_poly.type
_entity_poly.pdbx_seq_one_letter_code
_entity_poly.pdbx_strand_id
1 'polypeptide(L)'
;GKSGNPFPWESGEVKSDKGCFYANFKPDRGNYTMDGSLITSKCGIFSANSNGLYDMAGNVAEWTSTVYVESGVESMSDMNPDLKYNAAKEDPYRLKRKSVRGGSWKDPESLIRSAWRGYEYQNQPRSYVGFRCVRTMISDTRGTSGRGKKK
;
A
#
# COMPACT_ATOMS: atom_id res chain seq x y z
N GLY A 1 -8.63 2.52 -5.15
CA GLY A 1 -8.16 2.50 -6.54
C GLY A 1 -9.34 2.42 -7.50
N LYS A 2 -9.17 2.89 -8.72
CA LYS A 2 -10.22 2.72 -9.76
C LYS A 2 -10.40 1.23 -10.00
N SER A 3 -11.64 0.77 -10.07
CA SER A 3 -12.00 -0.62 -10.33
C SER A 3 -11.30 -1.13 -11.61
N GLY A 4 -10.59 -2.24 -11.50
CA GLY A 4 -9.92 -2.91 -12.63
C GLY A 4 -8.46 -2.52 -12.87
N ASN A 5 -7.91 -1.48 -12.24
CA ASN A 5 -6.50 -1.15 -12.42
C ASN A 5 -5.61 -1.89 -11.40
N PRO A 6 -4.60 -2.66 -11.84
CA PRO A 6 -3.74 -3.41 -10.94
C PRO A 6 -2.81 -2.53 -10.09
N PHE A 7 -2.52 -1.30 -10.52
CA PHE A 7 -1.59 -0.36 -9.87
C PHE A 7 -2.28 0.91 -9.35
N PRO A 8 -1.64 1.67 -8.45
CA PRO A 8 -2.21 2.91 -7.90
C PRO A 8 -2.22 4.09 -8.88
N TRP A 9 -1.54 4.00 -10.01
CA TRP A 9 -1.54 4.99 -11.11
C TRP A 9 -2.56 4.63 -12.19
N GLU A 10 -2.76 5.51 -13.18
CA GLU A 10 -3.83 5.34 -14.18
C GLU A 10 -3.51 4.30 -15.26
N SER A 11 -2.23 4.13 -15.59
CA SER A 11 -1.76 3.11 -16.52
C SER A 11 -1.86 1.71 -15.88
N GLY A 12 -2.22 0.71 -16.65
CA GLY A 12 -2.16 -0.70 -16.27
C GLY A 12 -0.75 -1.29 -16.31
N GLU A 13 0.24 -0.50 -16.74
CA GLU A 13 1.62 -0.90 -16.97
C GLU A 13 2.55 -0.31 -15.91
N VAL A 14 3.69 -0.96 -15.64
CA VAL A 14 4.72 -0.46 -14.71
C VAL A 14 5.65 0.58 -15.31
N LYS A 15 5.57 0.77 -16.63
CA LYS A 15 6.37 1.72 -17.40
C LYS A 15 5.48 2.65 -18.22
N SER A 16 5.96 3.86 -18.44
CA SER A 16 5.41 4.78 -19.44
C SER A 16 5.82 4.35 -20.87
N ASP A 17 5.16 4.94 -21.86
CA ASP A 17 5.52 4.77 -23.29
C ASP A 17 6.98 5.18 -23.59
N LYS A 18 7.56 6.04 -22.76
CA LYS A 18 8.96 6.48 -22.82
C LYS A 18 9.91 5.51 -22.09
N GLY A 19 9.42 4.41 -21.55
CA GLY A 19 10.21 3.42 -20.81
C GLY A 19 10.56 3.79 -19.36
N CYS A 20 10.06 4.91 -18.83
CA CYS A 20 10.28 5.30 -17.44
C CYS A 20 9.38 4.50 -16.50
N PHE A 21 9.94 3.96 -15.43
CA PHE A 21 9.18 3.27 -14.40
C PHE A 21 8.33 4.23 -13.57
N TYR A 22 7.23 3.72 -13.01
CA TYR A 22 6.32 4.45 -12.13
C TYR A 22 6.56 4.18 -10.64
N ALA A 23 7.44 3.22 -10.31
CA ALA A 23 7.75 2.83 -8.95
C ALA A 23 9.15 2.23 -8.83
N ASN A 24 9.69 2.21 -7.62
CA ASN A 24 10.91 1.49 -7.28
C ASN A 24 10.54 0.06 -6.84
N PHE A 25 10.90 -0.93 -7.64
CA PHE A 25 10.64 -2.34 -7.40
C PHE A 25 11.74 -3.17 -8.08
N LYS A 26 11.70 -4.50 -7.94
CA LYS A 26 12.64 -5.37 -8.63
C LYS A 26 12.16 -5.62 -10.07
N PRO A 27 12.71 -4.93 -11.08
CA PRO A 27 12.42 -5.23 -12.47
C PRO A 27 12.95 -6.63 -12.85
N ASP A 28 12.71 -7.05 -14.06
CA ASP A 28 13.11 -8.36 -14.57
C ASP A 28 14.60 -8.68 -14.39
N ARG A 29 14.92 -9.97 -14.56
CA ARG A 29 16.27 -10.51 -14.40
C ARG A 29 17.32 -9.72 -15.19
N GLY A 30 18.38 -9.33 -14.49
CA GLY A 30 19.59 -8.79 -15.09
C GLY A 30 19.92 -7.37 -14.69
N ASN A 31 18.99 -6.43 -14.76
CA ASN A 31 19.25 -5.05 -14.36
C ASN A 31 18.27 -4.58 -13.28
N TYR A 32 18.67 -4.76 -12.03
CA TYR A 32 17.88 -4.40 -10.85
C TYR A 32 17.87 -2.89 -10.55
N THR A 33 18.56 -2.08 -11.34
CA THR A 33 18.62 -0.63 -11.18
C THR A 33 17.93 0.12 -12.32
N MET A 34 17.16 -0.57 -13.14
CA MET A 34 16.47 0.05 -14.29
C MET A 34 15.44 1.11 -13.87
N ASP A 35 14.89 1.01 -12.67
CA ASP A 35 14.00 2.00 -12.08
C ASP A 35 14.73 3.19 -11.42
N GLY A 36 16.08 3.16 -11.43
CA GLY A 36 16.95 4.20 -10.89
C GLY A 36 17.47 3.91 -9.48
N SER A 37 17.12 2.77 -8.86
CA SER A 37 17.52 2.45 -7.49
C SER A 37 17.78 0.96 -7.29
N LEU A 38 18.84 0.60 -6.58
CA LEU A 38 19.14 -0.79 -6.21
C LEU A 38 18.41 -1.23 -4.93
N ILE A 39 18.18 -0.27 -4.06
CA ILE A 39 17.50 -0.40 -2.76
C ILE A 39 16.44 0.69 -2.64
N THR A 40 16.17 1.17 -1.44
CA THR A 40 15.20 2.27 -1.23
C THR A 40 15.61 3.53 -1.98
N SER A 41 14.64 4.21 -2.55
CA SER A 41 14.77 5.54 -3.15
C SER A 41 14.24 6.63 -2.22
N LYS A 42 14.57 7.89 -2.53
CA LYS A 42 13.98 9.03 -1.83
C LYS A 42 12.46 9.04 -2.06
N CYS A 43 11.70 9.29 -1.00
CA CYS A 43 10.25 9.42 -1.11
C CYS A 43 9.86 10.53 -2.08
N GLY A 44 8.85 10.26 -2.92
CA GLY A 44 8.27 11.23 -3.82
C GLY A 44 9.06 11.51 -5.09
N ILE A 45 10.01 10.65 -5.49
CA ILE A 45 10.69 10.81 -6.80
C ILE A 45 9.83 10.34 -7.97
N PHE A 46 8.89 9.43 -7.73
CA PHE A 46 7.90 9.01 -8.71
C PHE A 46 6.64 9.88 -8.62
N SER A 47 5.87 9.92 -9.69
CA SER A 47 4.65 10.73 -9.74
C SER A 47 3.61 10.27 -8.73
N ALA A 48 2.90 11.24 -8.13
CA ALA A 48 1.75 10.94 -7.29
C ALA A 48 0.61 10.29 -8.09
N ASN A 49 -0.20 9.49 -7.40
CA ASN A 49 -1.45 9.00 -7.98
C ASN A 49 -2.52 10.11 -8.07
N SER A 50 -3.71 9.78 -8.60
CA SER A 50 -4.82 10.72 -8.75
C SER A 50 -5.34 11.33 -7.43
N ASN A 51 -4.98 10.76 -6.29
CA ASN A 51 -5.30 11.28 -4.95
C ASN A 51 -4.16 12.12 -4.34
N GLY A 52 -3.09 12.39 -5.09
CA GLY A 52 -1.92 13.12 -4.61
C GLY A 52 -1.00 12.32 -3.68
N LEU A 53 -1.11 10.97 -3.66
CA LEU A 53 -0.31 10.10 -2.80
C LEU A 53 0.87 9.53 -3.58
N TYR A 54 2.06 9.62 -2.97
CA TYR A 54 3.32 9.11 -3.51
C TYR A 54 3.65 7.72 -2.96
N ASP A 55 4.44 6.96 -3.71
CA ASP A 55 5.05 5.68 -3.30
C ASP A 55 4.03 4.67 -2.75
N MET A 56 2.82 4.63 -3.33
CA MET A 56 1.77 3.69 -2.95
C MET A 56 2.04 2.25 -3.43
N ALA A 57 3.04 2.08 -4.29
CA ALA A 57 3.54 0.80 -4.77
C ALA A 57 5.06 0.86 -4.89
N GLY A 58 5.74 -0.19 -4.44
CA GLY A 58 7.21 -0.26 -4.44
C GLY A 58 7.85 0.60 -3.34
N ASN A 59 9.13 0.83 -3.47
CA ASN A 59 10.04 1.45 -2.50
C ASN A 59 10.13 0.62 -1.21
N VAL A 60 9.24 0.81 -0.23
CA VAL A 60 9.12 -0.07 0.94
C VAL A 60 7.68 -0.55 1.08
N ALA A 61 7.50 -1.80 1.44
CA ALA A 61 6.20 -2.30 1.85
C ALA A 61 5.77 -1.60 3.15
N GLU A 62 4.49 -1.33 3.32
CA GLU A 62 4.00 -0.54 4.45
C GLU A 62 3.21 -1.41 5.44
N TRP A 63 3.54 -1.27 6.73
CA TRP A 63 2.78 -1.87 7.81
C TRP A 63 1.33 -1.40 7.81
N THR A 64 0.42 -2.33 8.05
CA THR A 64 -0.97 -2.00 8.39
C THR A 64 -1.28 -2.42 9.84
N SER A 65 -2.35 -1.88 10.40
CA SER A 65 -2.85 -2.30 11.72
C SER A 65 -3.44 -3.71 11.71
N THR A 66 -3.76 -4.23 10.52
CA THR A 66 -4.51 -5.47 10.33
C THR A 66 -3.63 -6.70 10.50
N VAL A 67 -4.11 -7.69 11.24
CA VAL A 67 -3.51 -9.02 11.33
C VAL A 67 -3.57 -9.72 9.97
N TYR A 68 -2.52 -10.46 9.63
CA TYR A 68 -2.53 -11.28 8.44
C TYR A 68 -3.21 -12.63 8.71
N VAL A 69 -4.28 -12.90 7.95
CA VAL A 69 -4.99 -14.19 7.95
C VAL A 69 -5.02 -14.71 6.51
N GLU A 70 -4.53 -15.93 6.31
CA GLU A 70 -4.39 -16.53 4.97
C GLU A 70 -5.73 -16.65 4.23
N SER A 71 -6.77 -17.12 4.93
CA SER A 71 -8.12 -17.29 4.40
C SER A 71 -9.08 -16.13 4.68
N GLY A 72 -8.59 -15.06 5.30
CA GLY A 72 -9.43 -13.98 5.83
C GLY A 72 -10.17 -13.13 4.80
N VAL A 73 -9.83 -13.28 3.51
CA VAL A 73 -10.47 -12.51 2.44
C VAL A 73 -11.72 -13.21 1.91
N GLU A 74 -11.75 -14.52 1.95
CA GLU A 74 -12.85 -15.32 1.36
C GLU A 74 -14.09 -15.38 2.24
N SER A 75 -13.91 -15.28 3.58
CA SER A 75 -15.03 -15.37 4.53
C SER A 75 -15.63 -14.02 4.94
N MET A 76 -15.06 -12.92 4.49
CA MET A 76 -15.43 -11.56 4.90
C MET A 76 -15.71 -10.67 3.69
N SER A 77 -16.67 -11.05 2.89
CA SER A 77 -16.81 -10.65 1.50
C SER A 77 -17.08 -9.17 1.23
N ASP A 78 -17.61 -8.38 2.13
CA ASP A 78 -18.07 -7.04 1.76
C ASP A 78 -17.59 -5.86 2.61
N MET A 79 -17.00 -6.12 3.72
CA MET A 79 -16.51 -5.06 4.57
C MET A 79 -15.02 -5.28 4.80
N ASN A 80 -14.20 -4.37 4.38
CA ASN A 80 -12.77 -4.39 4.61
C ASN A 80 -12.48 -4.56 6.14
N PRO A 81 -12.44 -5.79 6.67
CA PRO A 81 -12.40 -6.00 8.11
C PRO A 81 -11.03 -5.61 8.63
N ASP A 82 -11.00 -4.61 9.48
CA ASP A 82 -9.81 -4.20 10.19
C ASP A 82 -9.64 -5.10 11.42
N LEU A 83 -9.09 -6.29 11.21
CA LEU A 83 -8.78 -7.24 12.26
C LEU A 83 -7.55 -6.75 13.04
N LYS A 84 -7.78 -5.98 14.10
CA LYS A 84 -6.71 -5.46 14.96
C LYS A 84 -6.38 -6.47 16.05
N TYR A 85 -5.16 -6.95 16.05
CA TYR A 85 -4.62 -7.78 17.12
C TYR A 85 -3.14 -7.48 17.30
N ASN A 86 -2.71 -7.15 18.50
CA ASN A 86 -1.30 -7.00 18.85
C ASN A 86 -0.89 -8.23 19.67
N ALA A 87 -0.16 -9.12 19.02
CA ALA A 87 0.28 -10.35 19.64
C ALA A 87 1.26 -10.07 20.78
N ALA A 88 1.03 -10.71 21.93
CA ALA A 88 1.95 -10.71 23.05
C ALA A 88 3.20 -11.55 22.75
N LYS A 89 4.20 -11.46 23.63
CA LYS A 89 5.46 -12.19 23.46
C LYS A 89 5.22 -13.70 23.47
N GLU A 90 4.31 -14.17 24.30
CA GLU A 90 3.96 -15.56 24.52
C GLU A 90 3.04 -16.15 23.45
N ASP A 91 2.42 -15.31 22.65
CA ASP A 91 1.50 -15.76 21.61
C ASP A 91 2.20 -16.62 20.55
N PRO A 92 1.46 -17.57 19.97
CA PRO A 92 1.96 -18.36 18.85
C PRO A 92 2.50 -17.49 17.71
N TYR A 93 3.59 -17.90 17.10
CA TYR A 93 4.31 -17.13 16.08
C TYR A 93 3.40 -16.69 14.92
N ARG A 94 2.43 -17.54 14.58
CA ARG A 94 1.42 -17.25 13.55
C ARG A 94 0.61 -15.98 13.84
N LEU A 95 0.29 -15.70 15.11
CA LEU A 95 -0.48 -14.51 15.49
C LEU A 95 0.32 -13.21 15.44
N LYS A 96 1.65 -13.30 15.36
CA LYS A 96 2.56 -12.14 15.25
C LYS A 96 2.66 -11.59 13.82
N ARG A 97 1.95 -12.19 12.86
CA ARG A 97 1.95 -11.72 11.46
C ARG A 97 1.02 -10.52 11.31
N LYS A 98 1.57 -9.43 10.76
CA LYS A 98 0.83 -8.22 10.36
C LYS A 98 0.81 -8.12 8.85
N SER A 99 -0.30 -7.65 8.31
CA SER A 99 -0.38 -7.40 6.87
C SER A 99 0.52 -6.25 6.47
N VAL A 100 1.26 -6.44 5.37
CA VAL A 100 2.02 -5.39 4.69
C VAL A 100 1.46 -5.19 3.28
N ARG A 101 1.54 -3.97 2.78
CA ARG A 101 0.95 -3.56 1.52
C ARG A 101 1.95 -2.80 0.66
N GLY A 102 1.64 -2.68 -0.64
CA GLY A 102 2.40 -1.87 -1.58
C GLY A 102 3.58 -2.58 -2.23
N GLY A 103 4.13 -3.62 -1.61
CA GLY A 103 5.39 -4.24 -2.05
C GLY A 103 6.59 -3.31 -1.88
N SER A 104 7.78 -3.76 -2.26
CA SER A 104 9.02 -3.04 -1.98
C SER A 104 10.01 -3.12 -3.14
N TRP A 105 11.14 -2.43 -3.00
CA TRP A 105 12.25 -2.41 -3.96
C TRP A 105 12.79 -3.81 -4.32
N LYS A 106 12.64 -4.80 -3.46
CA LYS A 106 13.08 -6.18 -3.71
C LYS A 106 12.04 -7.06 -4.38
N ASP A 107 10.80 -6.61 -4.48
CA ASP A 107 9.66 -7.40 -4.92
C ASP A 107 9.41 -7.24 -6.41
N PRO A 108 9.03 -8.33 -7.13
CA PRO A 108 8.68 -8.26 -8.54
C PRO A 108 7.36 -7.52 -8.77
N GLU A 109 7.08 -7.17 -10.01
CA GLU A 109 5.88 -6.47 -10.44
C GLU A 109 4.57 -7.04 -9.84
N SER A 110 4.45 -8.37 -9.79
CA SER A 110 3.23 -9.02 -9.27
C SER A 110 2.93 -8.69 -7.81
N LEU A 111 3.96 -8.37 -7.01
CA LEU A 111 3.84 -8.10 -5.58
C LEU A 111 3.66 -6.62 -5.24
N ILE A 112 3.83 -5.71 -6.22
CA ILE A 112 3.56 -4.27 -6.04
C ILE A 112 2.15 -3.87 -6.49
N ARG A 113 1.32 -4.84 -6.88
CA ARG A 113 -0.08 -4.59 -7.29
C ARG A 113 -0.93 -4.13 -6.11
N SER A 114 -1.89 -3.25 -6.37
CA SER A 114 -2.78 -2.68 -5.35
C SER A 114 -3.57 -3.74 -4.56
N ALA A 115 -3.93 -4.85 -5.18
CA ALA A 115 -4.66 -5.93 -4.53
C ALA A 115 -3.76 -6.86 -3.70
N TRP A 116 -2.44 -6.84 -3.91
CA TRP A 116 -1.54 -7.76 -3.25
C TRP A 116 -1.47 -7.51 -1.74
N ARG A 117 -1.40 -8.59 -0.97
CA ARG A 117 -1.24 -8.59 0.48
C ARG A 117 -0.13 -9.57 0.85
N GLY A 118 0.86 -9.08 1.57
CA GLY A 118 1.85 -9.91 2.22
C GLY A 118 1.77 -9.82 3.73
N TYR A 119 2.71 -10.46 4.40
CA TYR A 119 2.86 -10.31 5.84
C TYR A 119 4.33 -10.23 6.23
N GLU A 120 4.54 -9.62 7.38
CA GLU A 120 5.79 -9.71 8.15
C GLU A 120 5.46 -9.90 9.64
N TYR A 121 6.44 -10.35 10.39
CA TYR A 121 6.28 -10.54 11.82
C TYR A 121 6.51 -9.23 12.57
N GLN A 122 5.52 -8.80 13.36
CA GLN A 122 5.50 -7.50 14.05
C GLN A 122 6.72 -7.23 14.95
N ASN A 123 7.44 -8.26 15.35
CA ASN A 123 8.62 -8.21 16.23
C ASN A 123 9.94 -8.32 15.44
N GLN A 124 9.92 -8.29 14.12
CA GLN A 124 11.10 -8.39 13.28
C GLN A 124 11.25 -7.16 12.37
N PRO A 125 12.30 -6.36 12.55
CA PRO A 125 12.60 -5.28 11.64
C PRO A 125 13.03 -5.82 10.27
N ARG A 126 12.65 -5.12 9.20
CA ARG A 126 13.01 -5.43 7.82
C ARG A 126 13.44 -4.15 7.09
N SER A 127 14.52 -4.22 6.32
CA SER A 127 15.02 -3.09 5.53
C SER A 127 14.09 -2.68 4.37
N TYR A 128 13.14 -3.52 4.04
CA TYR A 128 12.17 -3.34 2.95
C TYR A 128 10.75 -3.06 3.43
N VAL A 129 10.56 -2.85 4.74
CA VAL A 129 9.25 -2.53 5.33
C VAL A 129 9.34 -1.22 6.09
N GLY A 130 8.43 -0.33 5.79
CA GLY A 130 8.26 0.97 6.44
C GLY A 130 6.84 1.16 6.95
N PHE A 131 6.44 2.39 7.14
CA PHE A 131 5.09 2.73 7.58
C PHE A 131 4.66 4.08 7.01
N ARG A 132 3.35 4.27 6.95
CA ARG A 132 2.70 5.53 6.58
C ARG A 132 1.70 5.90 7.66
N CYS A 133 1.77 7.15 8.15
CA CYS A 133 0.77 7.66 9.07
C CYS A 133 -0.52 8.03 8.33
N VAL A 134 -1.65 7.63 8.90
CA VAL A 134 -2.99 8.00 8.43
C VAL A 134 -3.79 8.57 9.59
N ARG A 135 -4.74 9.45 9.28
CA ARG A 135 -5.72 9.93 10.26
C ARG A 135 -7.12 9.85 9.67
N THR A 136 -8.09 9.59 10.51
CA THR A 136 -9.51 9.67 10.11
C THR A 136 -9.85 11.12 9.82
N MET A 137 -10.44 11.41 8.65
CA MET A 137 -11.07 12.69 8.41
C MET A 137 -12.36 12.74 9.24
N ILE A 138 -12.42 13.67 10.17
CA ILE A 138 -13.66 14.06 10.81
C ILE A 138 -14.33 14.99 9.78
N SER A 139 -15.38 14.51 9.13
CA SER A 139 -16.19 15.37 8.27
C SER A 139 -16.81 16.44 9.17
N ASP A 140 -16.47 17.70 8.91
CA ASP A 140 -17.10 18.83 9.57
C ASP A 140 -18.55 18.91 9.03
N THR A 141 -19.48 18.28 9.73
CA THR A 141 -20.92 18.37 9.47
C THR A 141 -21.45 19.75 9.92
N ARG A 142 -20.76 20.84 9.57
CA ARG A 142 -21.37 22.15 9.61
C ARG A 142 -22.37 22.22 8.46
N GLY A 143 -23.61 21.94 8.78
CA GLY A 143 -24.72 22.03 7.88
C GLY A 143 -24.69 23.38 7.16
N THR A 144 -24.74 23.33 5.85
CA THR A 144 -25.17 24.43 5.02
C THR A 144 -26.64 24.70 5.37
N SER A 145 -26.87 25.54 6.36
CA SER A 145 -28.17 26.12 6.61
C SER A 145 -28.57 26.93 5.36
N GLY A 146 -29.45 26.34 4.57
CA GLY A 146 -30.02 26.98 3.39
C GLY A 146 -30.72 28.28 3.79
N ARG A 147 -30.15 29.40 3.39
CA ARG A 147 -30.86 30.68 3.38
C ARG A 147 -31.97 30.59 2.37
N GLY A 148 -33.17 30.25 2.87
CA GLY A 148 -34.39 30.41 2.09
C GLY A 148 -34.59 31.90 1.78
N LYS A 149 -34.49 32.27 0.51
CA LYS A 149 -34.97 33.56 0.03
C LYS A 149 -36.49 33.54 0.12
N LYS A 150 -37.06 34.32 1.06
CA LYS A 150 -38.46 34.74 0.98
C LYS A 150 -38.56 35.86 -0.05
N LYS A 151 -39.48 35.68 -1.01
CA LYS A 151 -40.03 36.77 -1.79
C LYS A 151 -40.99 37.58 -0.93
#